data_4dd28632838b948e86f601063ec8ee5e
#
_entry.id   4dd28632838b948e86f601063ec8ee5e
#
_cell.length_a   1.000
_cell.length_b   1.000
_cell.length_c   1.000
_cell.angle_alpha   90.00
_cell.angle_beta   90.00
_cell.angle_gamma   90.00
#
_symmetry.space_group_name_H-M   'P 1'
#
loop_
_entity.id
_entity.type
_entity.pdbx_description
1 polymer ?
#
loop_
_entity_poly.entity_id
_entity_poly.type
_entity_poly.pdbx_seq_one_letter_code
_entity_poly.pdbx_strand_id
1 'polypeptide(L)'
;EICACLVGSEMCIRDRDKIYGDAYISVKTDEDDLLEALEEAKAVKEILDSNTDFVNFLNHPQITKEEKMEAAKNVFDGRVSDDMTGFLMIIIKKGRFKEFDGIFTYIISNIKRQLGIGALHVTSAMPLSQEQKDKILKKVIASSEYQKLEVTYETDKDIIGGLILRMDDRIVDNSIRTKLDSMGRYLS
;
A
#
# COMPACT_ATOMS: atom_id res chain seq x y z
N GLU A 1 -30.21 17.18 9.89
CA GLU A 1 -29.24 16.60 10.86
C GLU A 1 -29.14 15.06 10.83
N ILE A 2 -29.47 14.38 9.73
CA ILE A 2 -29.43 12.88 9.67
C ILE A 2 -28.44 12.34 8.64
N CYS A 3 -27.62 13.19 8.04
CA CYS A 3 -26.69 12.74 6.97
C CYS A 3 -25.24 12.52 7.42
N ALA A 4 -24.93 12.63 8.72
CA ALA A 4 -23.56 12.53 9.25
C ALA A 4 -23.12 11.12 9.65
N CYS A 5 -24.00 10.12 9.72
CA CYS A 5 -23.67 8.80 10.26
C CYS A 5 -23.23 7.74 9.24
N LEU A 6 -23.48 7.90 7.95
CA LEU A 6 -23.12 6.90 6.93
C LEU A 6 -21.80 7.21 6.21
N VAL A 7 -21.35 8.47 6.23
CA VAL A 7 -20.03 8.89 5.72
C VAL A 7 -18.96 8.75 6.80
N GLY A 8 -19.36 8.64 8.08
CA GLY A 8 -18.45 8.65 9.22
C GLY A 8 -17.68 7.35 9.49
N SER A 9 -18.12 6.19 8.98
CA SER A 9 -17.45 4.93 9.33
C SER A 9 -16.18 4.66 8.48
N GLU A 10 -16.23 4.92 7.19
CA GLU A 10 -15.05 4.74 6.33
C GLU A 10 -14.03 5.88 6.50
N MET A 11 -14.49 7.12 6.70
CA MET A 11 -13.62 8.24 7.00
C MET A 11 -12.96 8.09 8.38
N CYS A 12 -13.64 7.56 9.39
CA CYS A 12 -13.07 7.23 10.69
C CYS A 12 -12.03 6.10 10.65
N ILE A 13 -12.15 5.13 9.76
CA ILE A 13 -11.18 4.04 9.61
C ILE A 13 -9.89 4.59 8.99
N ARG A 14 -9.98 5.29 7.88
CA ARG A 14 -8.84 5.93 7.20
C ARG A 14 -8.12 6.96 8.07
N ASP A 15 -8.83 7.73 8.87
CA ASP A 15 -8.21 8.72 9.77
C ASP A 15 -7.45 8.04 10.91
N ARG A 16 -7.92 6.88 11.36
CA ARG A 16 -7.22 6.07 12.38
C ARG A 16 -5.98 5.40 11.84
N ASP A 17 -6.03 4.84 10.63
CA ASP A 17 -4.88 4.24 9.97
C ASP A 17 -3.74 5.28 9.84
N LYS A 18 -4.10 6.53 9.52
CA LYS A 18 -3.16 7.65 9.48
C LYS A 18 -2.54 7.94 10.85
N ILE A 19 -3.34 8.03 11.90
CA ILE A 19 -2.85 8.36 13.25
C ILE A 19 -1.80 7.33 13.72
N TYR A 20 -2.07 6.04 13.53
CA TYR A 20 -1.11 4.99 13.91
C TYR A 20 0.10 4.97 13.00
N GLY A 21 -0.10 5.13 11.68
CA GLY A 21 0.97 5.17 10.72
C GLY A 21 1.89 6.38 10.90
N ASP A 22 1.32 7.58 11.08
CA ASP A 22 2.09 8.79 11.29
C ASP A 22 2.85 8.75 12.62
N ALA A 23 2.26 8.16 13.67
CA ALA A 23 2.94 7.97 14.95
C ALA A 23 4.17 7.05 14.80
N TYR A 24 4.06 5.95 14.03
CA TYR A 24 5.19 5.06 13.78
C TYR A 24 6.29 5.75 12.96
N ILE A 25 5.90 6.45 11.89
CA ILE A 25 6.84 7.14 10.99
C ILE A 25 7.54 8.29 11.72
N SER A 26 6.86 9.01 12.63
CA SER A 26 7.45 10.12 13.38
C SER A 26 8.61 9.72 14.31
N VAL A 27 8.73 8.46 14.66
CA VAL A 27 9.84 7.91 15.43
C VAL A 27 11.09 7.72 14.56
N LYS A 28 10.90 7.55 13.24
CA LYS A 28 11.96 7.31 12.26
C LYS A 28 12.30 8.64 11.58
N THR A 29 13.49 9.18 11.88
CA THR A 29 13.91 10.51 11.41
C THR A 29 14.87 10.46 10.23
N ASP A 30 15.64 9.38 10.09
CA ASP A 30 16.67 9.24 9.08
C ASP A 30 16.20 8.40 7.87
N GLU A 31 16.75 8.68 6.68
CA GLU A 31 16.39 7.94 5.45
C GLU A 31 16.73 6.45 5.53
N ASP A 32 17.83 6.10 6.19
CA ASP A 32 18.25 4.72 6.37
C ASP A 32 17.27 3.97 7.30
N ASP A 33 16.81 4.62 8.37
CA ASP A 33 15.79 4.08 9.28
C ASP A 33 14.44 3.87 8.58
N LEU A 34 14.09 4.76 7.64
CA LEU A 34 12.86 4.64 6.83
C LEU A 34 12.94 3.49 5.83
N LEU A 35 14.11 3.22 5.24
CA LEU A 35 14.31 2.08 4.35
C LEU A 35 14.18 0.76 5.11
N GLU A 36 14.83 0.67 6.28
CA GLU A 36 14.73 -0.51 7.14
C GLU A 36 13.27 -0.73 7.61
N ALA A 37 12.60 0.32 8.05
CA ALA A 37 11.19 0.26 8.44
C ALA A 37 10.26 -0.17 7.30
N LEU A 38 10.57 0.23 6.05
CA LEU A 38 9.83 -0.19 4.85
C LEU A 38 9.96 -1.69 4.60
N GLU A 39 11.17 -2.22 4.70
CA GLU A 39 11.44 -3.65 4.51
C GLU A 39 10.80 -4.49 5.62
N GLU A 40 10.93 -4.05 6.88
CA GLU A 40 10.27 -4.69 8.02
C GLU A 40 8.74 -4.69 7.89
N ALA A 41 8.14 -3.54 7.52
CA ALA A 41 6.70 -3.45 7.35
C ALA A 41 6.19 -4.37 6.23
N LYS A 42 6.93 -4.49 5.12
CA LYS A 42 6.62 -5.44 4.04
C LYS A 42 6.72 -6.88 4.52
N ALA A 43 7.80 -7.23 5.22
CA ALA A 43 8.02 -8.58 5.74
C ALA A 43 6.94 -8.99 6.75
N VAL A 44 6.60 -8.11 7.68
CA VAL A 44 5.53 -8.35 8.65
C VAL A 44 4.19 -8.55 7.96
N LYS A 45 3.87 -7.72 6.96
CA LYS A 45 2.65 -7.85 6.18
C LYS A 45 2.58 -9.19 5.47
N GLU A 46 3.65 -9.59 4.78
CA GLU A 46 3.73 -10.86 4.05
C GLU A 46 3.60 -12.08 4.99
N ILE A 47 4.24 -12.03 6.16
CA ILE A 47 4.14 -13.09 7.18
C ILE A 47 2.69 -13.21 7.66
N LEU A 48 2.01 -12.11 7.91
CA LEU A 48 0.64 -12.13 8.41
C LEU A 48 -0.36 -12.55 7.33
N ASP A 49 -0.18 -12.11 6.09
CA ASP A 49 -0.99 -12.54 4.94
C ASP A 49 -0.83 -14.03 4.66
N SER A 50 0.36 -14.58 4.88
CA SER A 50 0.65 -16.02 4.70
C SER A 50 0.10 -16.88 5.85
N ASN A 51 -0.13 -16.31 7.03
CA ASN A 51 -0.54 -17.01 8.24
C ASN A 51 -1.93 -16.57 8.73
N THR A 52 -2.97 -16.90 7.97
CA THR A 52 -4.36 -16.55 8.28
C THR A 52 -4.82 -17.08 9.64
N ASP A 53 -4.31 -18.24 10.08
CA ASP A 53 -4.63 -18.81 11.40
C ASP A 53 -4.12 -17.94 12.53
N PHE A 54 -2.94 -17.35 12.39
CA PHE A 54 -2.39 -16.42 13.37
C PHE A 54 -3.17 -15.11 13.42
N VAL A 55 -3.60 -14.61 12.27
CA VAL A 55 -4.47 -13.43 12.17
C VAL A 55 -5.82 -13.71 12.83
N ASN A 56 -6.41 -14.88 12.60
CA ASN A 56 -7.66 -15.30 13.24
C ASN A 56 -7.50 -15.43 14.77
N PHE A 57 -6.38 -15.99 15.24
CA PHE A 57 -6.05 -16.07 16.66
C PHE A 57 -6.00 -14.67 17.30
N LEU A 58 -5.29 -13.74 16.67
CA LEU A 58 -5.17 -12.37 17.20
C LEU A 58 -6.52 -11.60 17.16
N ASN A 59 -7.40 -11.93 16.23
CA ASN A 59 -8.73 -11.33 16.12
C ASN A 59 -9.79 -12.01 17.00
N HIS A 60 -9.47 -13.16 17.61
CA HIS A 60 -10.46 -13.94 18.37
C HIS A 60 -10.90 -13.20 19.65
N PRO A 61 -12.21 -13.03 19.88
CA PRO A 61 -12.71 -12.21 20.99
C PRO A 61 -12.56 -12.87 22.37
N GLN A 62 -12.44 -14.21 22.43
CA GLN A 62 -12.34 -14.94 23.70
C GLN A 62 -10.92 -15.01 24.26
N ILE A 63 -9.91 -14.68 23.46
CA ILE A 63 -8.51 -14.70 23.88
C ILE A 63 -8.17 -13.37 24.55
N THR A 64 -7.51 -13.45 25.69
CA THR A 64 -7.12 -12.27 26.46
C THR A 64 -6.07 -11.44 25.72
N LYS A 65 -6.01 -10.14 26.04
CA LYS A 65 -5.03 -9.25 25.39
C LYS A 65 -3.60 -9.63 25.75
N GLU A 66 -3.41 -10.13 26.98
CA GLU A 66 -2.12 -10.59 27.47
C GLU A 66 -1.60 -11.78 26.66
N GLU A 67 -2.43 -12.81 26.45
CA GLU A 67 -2.08 -13.98 25.64
C GLU A 67 -1.75 -13.61 24.18
N LYS A 68 -2.51 -12.68 23.60
CA LYS A 68 -2.24 -12.17 22.25
C LYS A 68 -0.91 -11.43 22.18
N MET A 69 -0.61 -10.61 23.16
CA MET A 69 0.66 -9.86 23.21
C MET A 69 1.85 -10.80 23.41
N GLU A 70 1.71 -11.83 24.28
CA GLU A 70 2.75 -12.82 24.50
C GLU A 70 3.02 -13.66 23.24
N ALA A 71 1.96 -14.12 22.57
CA ALA A 71 2.08 -14.83 21.31
C ALA A 71 2.75 -13.97 20.22
N ALA A 72 2.35 -12.71 20.06
CA ALA A 72 2.95 -11.80 19.12
C ALA A 72 4.42 -11.54 19.46
N LYS A 73 4.75 -11.33 20.73
CA LYS A 73 6.13 -11.15 21.16
C LYS A 73 6.99 -12.36 20.81
N ASN A 74 6.52 -13.56 21.10
CA ASN A 74 7.26 -14.80 20.80
C ASN A 74 7.49 -15.03 19.29
N VAL A 75 6.60 -14.53 18.44
CA VAL A 75 6.73 -14.66 16.97
C VAL A 75 7.66 -13.62 16.38
N PHE A 76 7.60 -12.39 16.87
CA PHE A 76 8.31 -11.24 16.28
C PHE A 76 9.60 -10.87 17.00
N ASP A 77 9.80 -11.32 18.27
CA ASP A 77 11.00 -11.02 19.05
C ASP A 77 12.27 -11.53 18.36
N GLY A 78 13.23 -10.64 18.16
CA GLY A 78 14.48 -10.92 17.47
C GLY A 78 14.40 -11.10 15.93
N ARG A 79 13.22 -10.87 15.33
CA ARG A 79 13.03 -10.92 13.86
C ARG A 79 12.75 -9.56 13.24
N VAL A 80 12.24 -8.64 14.01
CA VAL A 80 11.96 -7.25 13.63
C VAL A 80 12.50 -6.33 14.69
N SER A 81 12.60 -5.04 14.40
CA SER A 81 13.09 -4.05 15.36
C SER A 81 12.18 -3.94 16.59
N ASP A 82 12.78 -3.47 17.70
CA ASP A 82 12.04 -3.25 18.95
C ASP A 82 10.90 -2.23 18.74
N ASP A 83 11.09 -1.25 17.88
CA ASP A 83 10.08 -0.25 17.53
C ASP A 83 8.88 -0.88 16.82
N MET A 84 9.12 -1.76 15.85
CA MET A 84 8.06 -2.48 15.14
C MET A 84 7.32 -3.43 16.07
N THR A 85 8.05 -4.14 16.92
CA THR A 85 7.47 -5.01 17.95
C THR A 85 6.60 -4.19 18.91
N GLY A 86 7.10 -3.06 19.42
CA GLY A 86 6.36 -2.13 20.28
C GLY A 86 5.08 -1.59 19.58
N PHE A 87 5.17 -1.27 18.31
CA PHE A 87 4.05 -0.81 17.50
C PHE A 87 2.96 -1.90 17.38
N LEU A 88 3.32 -3.14 17.05
CA LEU A 88 2.41 -4.27 17.01
C LEU A 88 1.71 -4.50 18.35
N MET A 89 2.46 -4.40 19.46
CA MET A 89 1.91 -4.52 20.82
C MET A 89 0.85 -3.45 21.10
N ILE A 90 1.06 -2.21 20.64
CA ILE A 90 0.10 -1.12 20.80
C ILE A 90 -1.19 -1.43 20.03
N ILE A 91 -1.10 -1.90 18.78
CA ILE A 91 -2.25 -2.27 17.97
C ILE A 91 -3.06 -3.38 18.62
N ILE A 92 -2.39 -4.43 19.12
CA ILE A 92 -3.03 -5.57 19.82
C ILE A 92 -3.69 -5.09 21.12
N LYS A 93 -2.98 -4.32 21.96
CA LYS A 93 -3.49 -3.78 23.22
C LYS A 93 -4.76 -2.94 23.02
N LYS A 94 -4.80 -2.17 21.94
CA LYS A 94 -5.96 -1.35 21.56
C LYS A 94 -7.09 -2.17 20.90
N GLY A 95 -6.86 -3.46 20.60
CA GLY A 95 -7.84 -4.35 19.98
C GLY A 95 -8.14 -3.98 18.52
N ARG A 96 -7.17 -3.38 17.82
CA ARG A 96 -7.33 -2.86 16.44
C ARG A 96 -6.63 -3.70 15.39
N PHE A 97 -6.33 -4.93 15.72
CA PHE A 97 -5.66 -5.84 14.79
C PHE A 97 -6.49 -6.16 13.52
N LYS A 98 -7.81 -5.95 13.57
CA LYS A 98 -8.68 -6.05 12.39
C LYS A 98 -8.37 -5.01 11.30
N GLU A 99 -7.86 -3.84 11.70
CA GLU A 99 -7.51 -2.72 10.82
C GLU A 99 -6.03 -2.77 10.38
N PHE A 100 -5.34 -3.87 10.75
CA PHE A 100 -3.90 -4.09 10.51
C PHE A 100 -3.52 -3.83 9.05
N ASP A 101 -4.27 -4.42 8.10
CA ASP A 101 -3.97 -4.33 6.67
C ASP A 101 -4.02 -2.88 6.15
N GLY A 102 -5.02 -2.10 6.59
CA GLY A 102 -5.13 -0.68 6.28
C GLY A 102 -3.95 0.13 6.86
N ILE A 103 -3.62 -0.11 8.13
CA ILE A 103 -2.52 0.58 8.83
C ILE A 103 -1.18 0.31 8.13
N PHE A 104 -0.85 -0.96 7.83
CA PHE A 104 0.41 -1.31 7.18
C PHE A 104 0.48 -0.83 5.72
N THR A 105 -0.63 -0.90 4.99
CA THR A 105 -0.69 -0.33 3.63
C THR A 105 -0.45 1.18 3.67
N TYR A 106 -1.01 1.89 4.65
CA TYR A 106 -0.76 3.31 4.84
C TYR A 106 0.71 3.61 5.19
N ILE A 107 1.30 2.87 6.14
CA ILE A 107 2.71 3.01 6.53
C ILE A 107 3.61 2.84 5.30
N ILE A 108 3.45 1.75 4.56
CA ILE A 108 4.25 1.44 3.38
C ILE A 108 4.12 2.55 2.33
N SER A 109 2.89 3.03 2.06
CA SER A 109 2.67 4.08 1.06
C SER A 109 3.25 5.43 1.48
N ASN A 110 3.17 5.77 2.77
CA ASN A 110 3.69 7.04 3.28
C ASN A 110 5.23 7.04 3.35
N ILE A 111 5.85 5.95 3.81
CA ILE A 111 7.32 5.81 3.78
C ILE A 111 7.84 5.89 2.33
N LYS A 112 7.19 5.20 1.38
CA LYS A 112 7.57 5.30 -0.04
C LYS A 112 7.49 6.73 -0.56
N ARG A 113 6.44 7.47 -0.17
CA ARG A 113 6.30 8.89 -0.55
C ARG A 113 7.43 9.75 0.01
N GLN A 114 7.81 9.55 1.28
CA GLN A 114 8.91 10.29 1.91
C GLN A 114 10.26 9.98 1.27
N LEU A 115 10.48 8.72 0.89
CA LEU A 115 11.69 8.27 0.17
C LEU A 115 11.68 8.64 -1.32
N GLY A 116 10.65 9.33 -1.82
CA GLY A 116 10.53 9.66 -3.23
C GLY A 116 10.39 8.45 -4.14
N ILE A 117 9.82 7.35 -3.63
CA ILE A 117 9.55 6.12 -4.39
C ILE A 117 8.10 6.15 -4.87
N GLY A 118 7.90 6.36 -6.17
CA GLY A 118 6.57 6.31 -6.78
C GLY A 118 6.16 4.89 -7.17
N ALA A 119 4.88 4.57 -7.05
CA ALA A 119 4.30 3.34 -7.58
C ALA A 119 3.71 3.59 -8.97
N LEU A 120 4.19 2.88 -9.98
CA LEU A 120 3.72 2.98 -11.36
C LEU A 120 3.08 1.67 -11.80
N HIS A 121 1.79 1.70 -12.09
CA HIS A 121 1.10 0.59 -12.73
C HIS A 121 1.00 0.84 -14.23
N VAL A 122 1.53 -0.11 -15.01
CA VAL A 122 1.54 -0.06 -16.48
C VAL A 122 0.66 -1.18 -17.01
N THR A 123 -0.51 -0.84 -17.55
CA THR A 123 -1.37 -1.80 -18.22
C THR A 123 -1.19 -1.71 -19.72
N SER A 124 -0.95 -2.84 -20.38
CA SER A 124 -0.72 -2.95 -21.82
C SER A 124 -1.56 -4.06 -22.45
N ALA A 125 -1.92 -3.93 -23.74
CA ALA A 125 -2.66 -4.97 -24.46
C ALA A 125 -1.83 -6.22 -24.73
N MET A 126 -0.51 -6.07 -24.80
CA MET A 126 0.45 -7.15 -25.09
C MET A 126 1.66 -7.04 -24.15
N PRO A 127 2.35 -8.16 -23.88
CA PRO A 127 3.57 -8.14 -23.09
C PRO A 127 4.60 -7.15 -23.67
N LEU A 128 5.12 -6.25 -22.86
CA LEU A 128 6.09 -5.24 -23.26
C LEU A 128 7.49 -5.83 -23.35
N SER A 129 8.24 -5.46 -24.40
CA SER A 129 9.66 -5.77 -24.50
C SER A 129 10.48 -4.97 -23.48
N GLN A 130 11.69 -5.44 -23.15
CA GLN A 130 12.56 -4.76 -22.18
C GLN A 130 12.89 -3.32 -22.63
N GLU A 131 13.13 -3.13 -23.92
CA GLU A 131 13.40 -1.79 -24.47
C GLU A 131 12.22 -0.83 -24.31
N GLN A 132 10.98 -1.35 -24.43
CA GLN A 132 9.77 -0.56 -24.23
C GLN A 132 9.59 -0.18 -22.76
N LYS A 133 9.84 -1.12 -21.84
CA LYS A 133 9.83 -0.86 -20.41
C LYS A 133 10.81 0.24 -20.03
N ASP A 134 12.05 0.16 -20.52
CA ASP A 134 13.09 1.16 -20.24
C ASP A 134 12.74 2.55 -20.79
N LYS A 135 12.12 2.61 -21.98
CA LYS A 135 11.66 3.89 -22.56
C LYS A 135 10.52 4.51 -21.74
N ILE A 136 9.59 3.69 -21.24
CA ILE A 136 8.49 4.14 -20.37
C ILE A 136 9.06 4.69 -19.08
N LEU A 137 9.96 3.94 -18.42
CA LEU A 137 10.61 4.34 -17.18
C LEU A 137 11.31 5.69 -17.31
N LYS A 138 12.16 5.84 -18.34
CA LYS A 138 12.89 7.09 -18.59
C LYS A 138 11.95 8.28 -18.78
N LYS A 139 10.85 8.11 -19.50
CA LYS A 139 9.88 9.18 -19.73
C LYS A 139 9.12 9.55 -18.47
N VAL A 140 8.70 8.54 -17.68
CA VAL A 140 7.95 8.78 -16.45
C VAL A 140 8.84 9.44 -15.40
N ILE A 141 10.08 8.98 -15.19
CA ILE A 141 11.03 9.61 -14.29
C ILE A 141 11.29 11.06 -14.68
N ALA A 142 11.49 11.34 -15.98
CA ALA A 142 11.72 12.71 -16.47
C ALA A 142 10.52 13.65 -16.27
N SER A 143 9.31 13.12 -16.12
CA SER A 143 8.07 13.89 -15.93
C SER A 143 7.53 13.85 -14.52
N SER A 144 8.16 13.11 -13.60
CA SER A 144 7.77 12.95 -12.19
C SER A 144 8.83 13.53 -11.27
N GLU A 145 8.42 13.84 -10.05
CA GLU A 145 9.31 14.30 -8.96
C GLU A 145 9.97 13.12 -8.21
N TYR A 146 9.67 11.89 -8.60
CA TYR A 146 10.17 10.69 -7.92
C TYR A 146 11.58 10.32 -8.35
N GLN A 147 12.41 9.94 -7.38
CA GLN A 147 13.78 9.47 -7.63
C GLN A 147 13.82 8.01 -8.06
N LYS A 148 12.89 7.21 -7.57
CA LYS A 148 12.77 5.78 -7.87
C LYS A 148 11.31 5.45 -8.19
N LEU A 149 11.10 4.44 -9.05
CA LEU A 149 9.78 3.94 -9.41
C LEU A 149 9.71 2.44 -9.18
N GLU A 150 8.75 1.99 -8.38
CA GLU A 150 8.32 0.59 -8.37
C GLU A 150 7.29 0.40 -9.48
N VAL A 151 7.61 -0.46 -10.47
CA VAL A 151 6.73 -0.63 -11.63
C VAL A 151 6.12 -2.00 -11.63
N THR A 152 4.79 -2.02 -11.67
CA THR A 152 4.00 -3.24 -11.87
C THR A 152 3.48 -3.26 -13.30
N TYR A 153 3.74 -4.34 -14.02
CA TYR A 153 3.28 -4.53 -15.40
C TYR A 153 2.11 -5.51 -15.41
N GLU A 154 1.02 -5.09 -16.02
CA GLU A 154 -0.18 -5.89 -16.20
C GLU A 154 -0.53 -5.96 -17.69
N THR A 155 -1.05 -7.10 -18.12
CA THR A 155 -1.48 -7.28 -19.51
C THR A 155 -2.99 -7.46 -19.54
N ASP A 156 -3.68 -6.51 -20.17
CA ASP A 156 -5.12 -6.53 -20.37
C ASP A 156 -5.45 -6.40 -21.86
N LYS A 157 -6.04 -7.45 -22.41
CA LYS A 157 -6.42 -7.49 -23.83
C LYS A 157 -7.61 -6.59 -24.17
N ASP A 158 -8.41 -6.24 -23.18
CA ASP A 158 -9.64 -5.46 -23.37
C ASP A 158 -9.38 -4.01 -23.78
N ILE A 159 -8.15 -3.52 -23.56
CA ILE A 159 -7.75 -2.17 -24.01
C ILE A 159 -7.48 -2.09 -25.53
N ILE A 160 -7.52 -3.25 -26.24
CA ILE A 160 -7.30 -3.41 -27.70
C ILE A 160 -5.86 -3.07 -28.10
N GLY A 161 -5.30 -1.98 -27.58
CA GLY A 161 -3.95 -1.49 -27.83
C GLY A 161 -3.65 -0.20 -27.11
N GLY A 162 -2.38 0.18 -27.09
CA GLY A 162 -1.89 1.35 -26.33
C GLY A 162 -1.43 0.99 -24.94
N LEU A 163 -1.34 2.00 -24.07
CA LEU A 163 -0.85 1.89 -22.71
C LEU A 163 -1.72 2.73 -21.76
N ILE A 164 -2.00 2.19 -20.58
CA ILE A 164 -2.57 2.93 -19.47
C ILE A 164 -1.49 2.99 -18.38
N LEU A 165 -1.11 4.19 -17.99
CA LEU A 165 -0.15 4.44 -16.92
C LEU A 165 -0.92 5.03 -15.75
N ARG A 166 -0.83 4.38 -14.60
CA ARG A 166 -1.41 4.86 -13.36
C ARG A 166 -0.30 5.07 -12.34
N MET A 167 -0.16 6.28 -11.88
CA MET A 167 0.83 6.67 -10.87
C MET A 167 0.12 7.48 -9.79
N ASP A 168 0.00 6.90 -8.61
CA ASP A 168 -0.78 7.47 -7.50
C ASP A 168 -2.19 7.90 -7.95
N ASP A 169 -2.49 9.19 -7.92
CA ASP A 169 -3.78 9.77 -8.32
C ASP A 169 -3.82 10.19 -9.81
N ARG A 170 -2.70 10.06 -10.54
CA ARG A 170 -2.63 10.44 -11.96
C ARG A 170 -2.78 9.21 -12.84
N ILE A 171 -3.74 9.30 -13.77
CA ILE A 171 -3.96 8.27 -14.78
C ILE A 171 -3.72 8.89 -16.15
N VAL A 172 -2.82 8.30 -16.90
CA VAL A 172 -2.57 8.65 -18.31
C VAL A 172 -3.04 7.48 -19.16
N ASP A 173 -4.25 7.61 -19.71
CA ASP A 173 -4.84 6.60 -20.57
C ASP A 173 -4.61 6.97 -22.05
N ASN A 174 -3.81 6.18 -22.74
CA ASN A 174 -3.56 6.28 -24.16
C ASN A 174 -4.00 5.00 -24.90
N SER A 175 -5.05 4.35 -24.40
CA SER A 175 -5.61 3.16 -25.01
C SER A 175 -6.40 3.48 -26.30
N ILE A 176 -6.40 2.53 -27.22
CA ILE A 176 -7.21 2.63 -28.44
C ILE A 176 -8.69 2.58 -28.11
N ARG A 177 -9.07 1.80 -27.09
CA ARG A 177 -10.45 1.71 -26.63
C ARG A 177 -11.01 3.09 -26.24
N THR A 178 -10.32 3.81 -25.38
CA THR A 178 -10.77 5.15 -24.95
C THR A 178 -10.83 6.14 -26.13
N LYS A 179 -9.89 6.03 -27.08
CA LYS A 179 -9.93 6.86 -28.31
C LYS A 179 -11.15 6.53 -29.16
N LEU A 180 -11.49 5.27 -29.35
CA LEU A 180 -12.67 4.86 -30.12
C LEU A 180 -13.96 5.28 -29.42
N ASP A 181 -14.06 5.09 -28.10
CA ASP A 181 -15.21 5.51 -27.30
C ASP A 181 -15.43 7.03 -27.36
N SER A 182 -14.34 7.79 -27.35
CA SER A 182 -14.41 9.25 -27.49
C SER A 182 -14.90 9.66 -28.90
N MET A 183 -14.41 9.01 -29.95
CA MET A 183 -14.88 9.25 -31.31
C MET A 183 -16.36 8.88 -31.52
N GLY A 184 -16.81 7.78 -30.91
CA GLY A 184 -18.20 7.36 -30.93
C GLY A 184 -19.15 8.40 -30.32
N ARG A 185 -18.71 9.10 -29.26
CA ARG A 185 -19.49 10.18 -28.62
C ARG A 185 -19.56 11.46 -29.45
N TYR A 186 -18.59 11.71 -30.33
CA TYR A 186 -18.64 12.87 -31.24
C TYR A 186 -19.52 12.63 -32.46
N LEU A 187 -19.87 11.37 -32.76
CA LEU A 187 -20.66 10.99 -33.93
C LEU A 187 -22.13 10.70 -33.59
N SER A 188 -22.48 10.66 -32.34
CA SER A 188 -23.87 10.51 -31.84
C SER A 188 -24.45 11.84 -31.35
#